data_0bd0ee77411394c6776bf7746cfcf392
#
_entry.id   0bd0ee77411394c6776bf7746cfcf392
#
_cell.length_a   1.000
_cell.length_b   1.000
_cell.length_c   1.000
_cell.angle_alpha   90.00
_cell.angle_beta   90.00
_cell.angle_gamma   90.00
#
_symmetry.space_group_name_H-M   'P 1'
#
loop_
_entity.id
_entity.type
_entity.pdbx_description
1 polymer ?
#
loop_
_entity_poly.entity_id
_entity_poly.type
_entity_poly.pdbx_seq_one_letter_code
_entity_poly.pdbx_strand_id
1 'polypeptide(L)'
;TPAAQDGEDPITWFLRDIPPRSDYALTLANPAIYFGLKDYDYAIAPSDIDELSPSADPDAAGSHYQGAGGVPISSLFRKLFYSIYFQDSDIFFTRNTNSASRILYRRNVLERVRTLTPFLIFDEDPYVVSDQTNLYWILDAYTTSPWYPNAEPFDGRLNYLRNAAKVLVNAYTGQVTYYLADPNDPISNAYRRIYPGLFQPLSAMKPELRRHLRYPRDLFEVQMRIYARYHQTEPDRFFNQEDTWQFAQTYRGDQAAEITPYYVTLNLLDPARYEFLLLAPMSPKGLDTLRGLVVAGCDEGRYGRISTFYFPKGTQVYGPSQIHALIDQDTRISQEFTLWDQVGSAIERGRMLVFPTAGTILYIQPVYLKSTTRLKIPELKRIIVSQGDYVVMDTNLEAGFATLQERLQQHRNRLEGARQPAAIEQPEPVNGAAPERPRGKPAGTGLEGGAAAGPNQ
;
A
#
# COMPACT_ATOMS: atom_id res chain seq x y z
N THR A 1 13.88 4.70 3.30
CA THR A 1 15.14 5.32 2.88
C THR A 1 14.87 6.09 1.61
N PRO A 2 15.06 7.40 1.57
CA PRO A 2 14.86 8.14 0.35
C PRO A 2 15.95 7.78 -0.66
N ALA A 3 15.57 7.81 -1.91
CA ALA A 3 16.44 7.57 -3.02
C ALA A 3 17.27 8.84 -3.34
N ALA A 4 18.51 8.64 -3.70
CA ALA A 4 19.28 9.69 -4.34
C ALA A 4 18.66 9.98 -5.71
N GLN A 5 18.38 11.24 -6.00
CA GLN A 5 18.03 11.69 -7.33
C GLN A 5 19.30 12.21 -8.02
N ASP A 6 19.58 11.73 -9.24
CA ASP A 6 20.50 12.40 -10.16
C ASP A 6 19.78 13.65 -10.72
N GLY A 7 19.83 14.76 -10.02
CA GLY A 7 19.19 16.00 -10.42
C GLY A 7 19.63 17.18 -9.54
N GLU A 8 19.57 18.37 -10.06
CA GLU A 8 20.11 19.59 -9.44
C GLU A 8 19.36 20.09 -8.19
N ASP A 9 18.21 19.47 -7.82
CA ASP A 9 17.45 19.89 -6.65
C ASP A 9 17.83 19.07 -5.41
N PRO A 10 18.06 19.74 -4.25
CA PRO A 10 18.39 19.06 -3.02
C PRO A 10 17.22 18.18 -2.57
N ILE A 11 17.54 16.92 -2.27
CA ILE A 11 16.55 15.98 -1.73
C ILE A 11 16.03 16.50 -0.39
N THR A 12 14.71 16.63 -0.26
CA THR A 12 14.07 16.93 1.01
C THR A 12 13.76 15.65 1.77
N TRP A 13 14.20 15.59 3.02
CA TRP A 13 14.12 14.38 3.84
C TRP A 13 13.10 14.54 4.96
N PHE A 14 12.22 13.55 5.14
CA PHE A 14 11.40 13.48 6.36
C PHE A 14 12.27 13.29 7.59
N LEU A 15 13.24 12.39 7.52
CA LEU A 15 14.23 12.15 8.56
C LEU A 15 15.56 11.76 7.92
N ARG A 16 16.64 12.42 8.33
CA ARG A 16 18.03 12.11 7.94
C ARG A 16 18.95 12.24 9.15
N ASP A 17 20.13 11.68 9.02
CA ASP A 17 21.22 11.74 9.99
C ASP A 17 20.94 11.05 11.34
N ILE A 18 21.95 10.97 12.17
CA ILE A 18 21.88 10.55 13.55
C ILE A 18 22.72 11.56 14.36
N PRO A 19 22.09 12.36 15.22
CA PRO A 19 20.67 12.40 15.58
C PRO A 19 19.76 12.82 14.42
N PRO A 20 18.49 12.35 14.42
CA PRO A 20 17.58 12.60 13.32
C PRO A 20 17.32 14.10 13.12
N ARG A 21 17.42 14.54 11.86
CA ARG A 21 17.06 15.89 11.41
C ARG A 21 15.94 15.77 10.37
N SER A 22 15.08 16.77 10.31
CA SER A 22 13.97 16.82 9.36
C SER A 22 13.95 18.15 8.62
N ASP A 23 13.73 18.09 7.32
CA ASP A 23 13.51 19.28 6.47
C ASP A 23 12.04 19.76 6.58
N TYR A 24 11.16 19.03 7.28
CA TYR A 24 9.72 19.29 7.44
C TYR A 24 9.32 19.72 8.86
N ALA A 25 10.16 20.37 9.61
CA ALA A 25 9.88 20.79 10.98
C ALA A 25 9.40 19.64 11.91
N LEU A 26 9.71 18.38 11.57
CA LEU A 26 9.43 17.25 12.43
C LEU A 26 10.51 17.20 13.53
N THR A 27 10.12 17.48 14.76
CA THR A 27 11.01 17.39 15.92
C THR A 27 10.79 16.06 16.63
N LEU A 28 11.86 15.37 16.97
CA LEU A 28 11.84 14.16 17.76
C LEU A 28 12.86 14.28 18.88
N ALA A 29 12.37 14.52 20.09
CA ALA A 29 13.25 14.75 21.24
C ALA A 29 14.01 13.48 21.66
N ASN A 30 13.34 12.31 21.55
CA ASN A 30 13.93 11.02 21.90
C ASN A 30 13.78 10.02 20.75
N PRO A 31 14.79 9.90 19.87
CA PRO A 31 14.76 9.00 18.72
C PRO A 31 15.15 7.55 19.05
N ALA A 32 15.58 7.26 20.27
CA ALA A 32 16.13 5.95 20.65
C ALA A 32 15.03 4.86 20.65
N ILE A 33 15.33 3.73 20.04
CA ILE A 33 14.44 2.56 19.94
C ILE A 33 15.11 1.38 20.64
N TYR A 34 14.64 1.05 21.83
CA TYR A 34 15.06 -0.16 22.55
C TYR A 34 14.13 -1.34 22.30
N PHE A 35 12.86 -1.05 21.93
CA PHE A 35 11.83 -2.03 21.58
C PHE A 35 11.35 -1.76 20.15
N GLY A 36 11.54 -2.73 19.24
CA GLY A 36 11.30 -2.55 17.83
C GLY A 36 10.84 -3.84 17.14
N LEU A 37 11.06 -3.95 15.84
CA LEU A 37 10.62 -5.09 15.03
C LEU A 37 11.70 -6.17 14.85
N LYS A 38 12.96 -5.88 15.22
CA LYS A 38 14.04 -6.85 15.10
C LYS A 38 14.06 -7.78 16.32
N ASP A 39 14.45 -9.01 16.07
CA ASP A 39 14.66 -10.00 17.12
C ASP A 39 16.04 -9.77 17.76
N TYR A 40 16.00 -9.33 19.01
CA TYR A 40 17.17 -9.20 19.88
C TYR A 40 16.87 -9.89 21.20
N ASP A 41 17.81 -10.68 21.69
CA ASP A 41 17.62 -11.45 22.93
C ASP A 41 17.40 -10.50 24.13
N TYR A 42 18.40 -9.74 24.49
CA TYR A 42 18.30 -8.77 25.60
C TYR A 42 19.25 -7.59 25.39
N ALA A 43 19.08 -6.56 26.22
CA ALA A 43 20.05 -5.50 26.42
C ALA A 43 20.10 -5.13 27.90
N ILE A 44 21.28 -4.75 28.40
CA ILE A 44 21.46 -4.21 29.76
C ILE A 44 21.70 -2.71 29.63
N ALA A 45 20.78 -1.92 30.17
CA ALA A 45 20.83 -0.46 30.12
C ALA A 45 20.15 0.17 31.36
N PRO A 46 20.69 1.26 31.91
CA PRO A 46 22.01 1.81 31.61
C PRO A 46 23.15 0.90 32.08
N SER A 47 24.33 1.04 31.48
CA SER A 47 25.57 0.39 31.89
C SER A 47 26.62 1.44 32.22
N ASP A 48 27.76 1.01 32.84
CA ASP A 48 28.89 1.87 33.09
C ASP A 48 29.73 2.14 31.82
N ILE A 49 29.35 1.53 30.70
CA ILE A 49 29.91 1.80 29.39
C ILE A 49 28.90 2.65 28.64
N ASP A 50 29.38 3.69 27.95
CA ASP A 50 28.56 4.54 27.10
C ASP A 50 27.90 3.72 25.99
N GLU A 51 26.62 4.02 25.74
CA GLU A 51 25.92 3.44 24.62
C GLU A 51 26.50 3.99 23.31
N LEU A 52 26.74 3.10 22.34
CA LEU A 52 27.23 3.51 21.04
C LEU A 52 26.19 4.44 20.38
N SER A 53 26.43 5.72 20.49
CA SER A 53 25.70 6.72 19.70
C SER A 53 26.40 6.80 18.35
N PRO A 54 25.70 6.49 17.25
CA PRO A 54 26.25 6.65 15.90
C PRO A 54 26.28 8.13 15.47
N SER A 55 26.36 9.09 16.40
CA SER A 55 26.54 10.50 16.05
C SER A 55 27.90 10.68 15.41
N ALA A 56 27.93 11.48 14.33
CA ALA A 56 29.18 11.83 13.64
C ALA A 56 30.09 12.73 14.47
N ASP A 57 29.69 13.12 15.68
CA ASP A 57 30.43 13.91 16.61
C ASP A 57 31.12 13.01 17.65
N PRO A 58 32.45 12.83 17.58
CA PRO A 58 33.20 12.00 18.54
C PRO A 58 33.13 12.52 19.98
N ASP A 59 32.81 13.80 20.16
CA ASP A 59 32.72 14.48 21.47
C ASP A 59 31.28 14.51 22.01
N ALA A 60 30.30 13.97 21.29
CA ALA A 60 28.95 13.80 21.80
C ALA A 60 28.99 12.80 22.95
N ALA A 61 28.78 13.29 24.18
CA ALA A 61 28.67 12.43 25.37
C ALA A 61 27.69 11.30 25.10
N GLY A 62 28.11 10.06 25.35
CA GLY A 62 27.30 8.87 25.17
C GLY A 62 25.95 9.02 25.88
N SER A 63 24.87 8.70 25.19
CA SER A 63 23.55 8.71 25.82
C SER A 63 23.38 7.46 26.67
N HIS A 64 22.89 7.60 27.88
CA HIS A 64 22.51 6.47 28.73
C HIS A 64 20.99 6.32 28.76
N TYR A 65 20.52 5.08 28.76
CA TYR A 65 19.10 4.77 28.96
C TYR A 65 18.60 5.33 30.30
N GLN A 66 17.56 6.15 30.25
CA GLN A 66 16.92 6.75 31.43
C GLN A 66 15.47 6.23 31.62
N GLY A 67 15.08 5.22 30.87
CA GLY A 67 13.73 4.69 30.89
C GLY A 67 13.47 3.81 32.13
N ALA A 68 12.19 3.73 32.50
CA ALA A 68 11.73 2.83 33.56
C ALA A 68 11.46 1.39 33.10
N GLY A 69 11.68 1.09 31.80
CA GLY A 69 11.45 -0.24 31.24
C GLY A 69 12.46 -1.29 31.71
N GLY A 70 12.13 -2.56 31.45
CA GLY A 70 12.98 -3.68 31.85
C GLY A 70 12.91 -4.04 33.33
N VAL A 71 13.69 -5.04 33.74
CA VAL A 71 13.77 -5.53 35.13
C VAL A 71 15.10 -5.14 35.75
N PRO A 72 15.11 -4.53 36.95
CA PRO A 72 16.36 -4.19 37.67
C PRO A 72 17.21 -5.44 37.92
N ILE A 73 18.52 -5.38 37.61
CA ILE A 73 19.49 -6.47 37.82
C ILE A 73 20.59 -6.15 38.83
N SER A 74 20.35 -5.20 39.72
CA SER A 74 21.31 -4.80 40.77
C SER A 74 21.63 -5.93 41.77
N SER A 75 20.77 -6.94 41.90
CA SER A 75 20.95 -8.09 42.80
C SER A 75 21.71 -9.22 42.11
N LEU A 76 22.71 -9.79 42.80
CA LEU A 76 23.44 -11.00 42.33
C LEU A 76 22.52 -12.15 42.03
N PHE A 77 21.45 -12.35 42.82
CA PHE A 77 20.47 -13.38 42.59
C PHE A 77 19.75 -13.19 41.25
N ARG A 78 19.37 -11.95 40.93
CA ARG A 78 18.73 -11.65 39.63
C ARG A 78 19.71 -11.82 38.48
N LYS A 79 20.97 -11.42 38.62
CA LYS A 79 22.02 -11.66 37.63
C LYS A 79 22.18 -13.15 37.35
N LEU A 80 22.26 -13.97 38.42
CA LEU A 80 22.33 -15.42 38.27
C LEU A 80 21.11 -16.00 37.56
N PHE A 81 19.91 -15.57 37.94
CA PHE A 81 18.67 -16.03 37.31
C PHE A 81 18.64 -15.73 35.81
N TYR A 82 18.96 -14.49 35.43
CA TYR A 82 18.96 -14.09 34.01
C TYR A 82 20.11 -14.73 33.24
N SER A 83 21.27 -14.95 33.86
CA SER A 83 22.38 -15.71 33.25
C SER A 83 21.94 -17.14 32.88
N ILE A 84 21.23 -17.81 33.76
CA ILE A 84 20.67 -19.14 33.48
C ILE A 84 19.55 -19.05 32.43
N TYR A 85 18.66 -18.07 32.53
CA TYR A 85 17.51 -17.90 31.63
C TYR A 85 17.94 -17.67 30.18
N PHE A 86 18.96 -16.82 29.98
CA PHE A 86 19.49 -16.54 28.64
C PHE A 86 20.64 -17.44 28.24
N GLN A 87 21.08 -18.35 29.12
CA GLN A 87 22.25 -19.23 28.92
C GLN A 87 23.54 -18.42 28.61
N ASP A 88 23.65 -17.25 29.23
CA ASP A 88 24.75 -16.31 29.03
C ASP A 88 25.40 -15.95 30.38
N SER A 89 26.62 -16.47 30.58
CA SER A 89 27.40 -16.26 31.81
C SER A 89 27.86 -14.82 31.99
N ASP A 90 27.95 -14.03 30.89
CA ASP A 90 28.43 -12.67 30.92
C ASP A 90 27.49 -11.76 31.71
N ILE A 91 26.19 -12.06 31.74
CA ILE A 91 25.23 -11.35 32.59
C ILE A 91 25.63 -11.41 34.08
N PHE A 92 26.13 -12.56 34.53
CA PHE A 92 26.52 -12.75 35.93
C PHE A 92 27.87 -12.10 36.23
N PHE A 93 28.86 -12.29 35.36
CA PHE A 93 30.23 -11.89 35.58
C PHE A 93 30.54 -10.43 35.21
N THR A 94 29.65 -9.76 34.43
CA THR A 94 29.89 -8.37 34.01
C THR A 94 30.05 -7.44 35.22
N ARG A 95 31.07 -6.58 35.15
CA ARG A 95 31.32 -5.50 36.11
C ARG A 95 30.75 -4.16 35.64
N ASN A 96 30.26 -4.09 34.41
CA ASN A 96 29.79 -2.85 33.79
C ASN A 96 28.32 -2.52 34.14
N THR A 97 27.83 -3.02 35.27
CA THR A 97 26.47 -2.79 35.72
C THR A 97 26.46 -2.08 37.07
N ASN A 98 25.55 -1.13 37.23
CA ASN A 98 25.36 -0.36 38.45
C ASN A 98 23.96 -0.59 39.06
N SER A 99 23.64 0.16 40.11
CA SER A 99 22.37 0.04 40.83
C SER A 99 21.14 0.40 39.98
N ALA A 100 21.32 1.20 38.93
CA ALA A 100 20.23 1.60 38.00
C ALA A 100 20.07 0.62 36.84
N SER A 101 21.03 -0.30 36.63
CA SER A 101 21.03 -1.22 35.50
C SER A 101 19.80 -2.14 35.46
N ARG A 102 19.20 -2.24 34.30
CA ARG A 102 18.01 -3.04 34.02
C ARG A 102 18.25 -3.93 32.81
N ILE A 103 17.71 -5.12 32.83
CA ILE A 103 17.69 -6.00 31.66
C ILE A 103 16.41 -5.77 30.87
N LEU A 104 16.58 -5.37 29.62
CA LEU A 104 15.51 -5.17 28.64
C LEU A 104 15.42 -6.45 27.81
N TYR A 105 14.31 -7.13 27.85
CA TYR A 105 14.09 -8.37 27.09
C TYR A 105 12.72 -8.40 26.46
N ARG A 106 12.47 -9.37 25.53
CA ARG A 106 11.32 -9.36 24.65
C ARG A 106 11.20 -8.00 23.96
N ARG A 107 12.28 -7.66 23.28
CA ARG A 107 12.44 -6.35 22.63
C ARG A 107 11.70 -6.27 21.30
N ASN A 108 11.38 -7.43 20.67
CA ASN A 108 10.44 -7.47 19.56
C ASN A 108 9.03 -7.15 20.04
N VAL A 109 8.40 -6.12 19.49
CA VAL A 109 7.10 -5.61 19.95
C VAL A 109 5.96 -6.61 19.71
N LEU A 110 5.99 -7.38 18.61
CA LEU A 110 5.00 -8.43 18.33
C LEU A 110 5.12 -9.58 19.32
N GLU A 111 6.33 -10.10 19.55
CA GLU A 111 6.58 -11.12 20.56
C GLU A 111 6.12 -10.66 21.94
N ARG A 112 6.44 -9.41 22.28
CA ARG A 112 6.11 -8.80 23.57
C ARG A 112 4.59 -8.79 23.80
N VAL A 113 3.79 -8.28 22.86
CA VAL A 113 2.34 -8.19 23.02
C VAL A 113 1.68 -9.56 22.98
N ARG A 114 2.15 -10.47 22.11
CA ARG A 114 1.68 -11.87 22.05
C ARG A 114 1.91 -12.62 23.36
N THR A 115 3.02 -12.33 24.01
CA THR A 115 3.31 -12.94 25.34
C THR A 115 2.43 -12.37 26.44
N LEU A 116 2.16 -11.05 26.41
CA LEU A 116 1.35 -10.39 27.45
C LEU A 116 -0.12 -10.75 27.34
N THR A 117 -0.65 -10.89 26.11
CA THR A 117 -2.06 -11.18 25.85
C THR A 117 -2.23 -12.28 24.81
N PRO A 118 -1.91 -13.55 25.15
CA PRO A 118 -1.93 -14.66 24.21
C PRO A 118 -3.34 -15.05 23.71
N PHE A 119 -4.38 -14.44 24.28
CA PHE A 119 -5.77 -14.61 23.88
C PHE A 119 -6.22 -13.62 22.78
N LEU A 120 -5.35 -12.70 22.36
CA LEU A 120 -5.57 -11.80 21.23
C LEU A 120 -4.73 -12.23 20.04
N ILE A 121 -5.26 -12.03 18.84
CA ILE A 121 -4.50 -12.14 17.59
C ILE A 121 -4.08 -10.73 17.18
N PHE A 122 -2.88 -10.57 16.68
CA PHE A 122 -2.33 -9.27 16.30
C PHE A 122 -2.15 -9.15 14.80
N ASP A 123 -2.42 -7.95 14.28
CA ASP A 123 -2.13 -7.56 12.90
C ASP A 123 -0.62 -7.68 12.62
N GLU A 124 -0.27 -8.18 11.45
CA GLU A 124 1.13 -8.37 11.02
C GLU A 124 1.81 -7.06 10.56
N ASP A 125 1.10 -5.92 10.61
CA ASP A 125 1.58 -4.63 10.13
C ASP A 125 1.68 -3.56 11.23
N PRO A 126 2.57 -3.74 12.25
CA PRO A 126 2.83 -2.71 13.25
C PRO A 126 3.45 -1.48 12.61
N TYR A 127 3.03 -0.30 13.03
CA TYR A 127 3.53 0.96 12.49
C TYR A 127 3.98 1.92 13.58
N VAL A 128 5.00 2.72 13.27
CA VAL A 128 5.59 3.68 14.18
C VAL A 128 4.92 5.04 14.05
N VAL A 129 4.66 5.69 15.19
CA VAL A 129 4.14 7.05 15.29
C VAL A 129 4.91 7.84 16.33
N SER A 130 4.84 9.16 16.25
CA SER A 130 5.49 10.05 17.22
C SER A 130 4.49 11.00 17.86
N ASP A 131 4.68 11.27 19.14
CA ASP A 131 4.03 12.40 19.85
C ASP A 131 4.96 13.63 19.96
N GLN A 132 5.94 13.76 19.05
CA GLN A 132 7.02 14.74 19.00
C GLN A 132 8.12 14.54 20.07
N THR A 133 7.84 13.82 21.14
CA THR A 133 8.79 13.52 22.20
C THR A 133 9.34 12.10 22.06
N ASN A 134 8.47 11.12 21.94
CA ASN A 134 8.81 9.70 21.88
C ASN A 134 8.23 9.03 20.64
N LEU A 135 8.82 7.89 20.31
CA LEU A 135 8.30 6.97 19.30
C LEU A 135 7.44 5.90 19.97
N TYR A 136 6.35 5.54 19.30
CA TYR A 136 5.43 4.49 19.70
C TYR A 136 5.13 3.57 18.53
N TRP A 137 5.04 2.29 18.82
CA TRP A 137 4.47 1.31 17.90
C TRP A 137 2.98 1.19 18.16
N ILE A 138 2.19 1.22 17.10
CA ILE A 138 0.77 0.91 17.16
C ILE A 138 0.55 -0.45 16.46
N LEU A 139 -0.19 -1.31 17.14
CA LEU A 139 -0.59 -2.63 16.66
C LEU A 139 -2.11 -2.76 16.80
N ASP A 140 -2.74 -3.38 15.84
CA ASP A 140 -4.13 -3.79 15.96
C ASP A 140 -4.24 -5.18 16.58
N ALA A 141 -5.20 -5.36 17.47
CA ALA A 141 -5.46 -6.62 18.13
C ALA A 141 -6.90 -7.07 17.91
N TYR A 142 -7.06 -8.36 17.69
CA TYR A 142 -8.33 -8.98 17.33
C TYR A 142 -8.78 -9.98 18.38
N THR A 143 -10.11 -10.01 18.61
CA THR A 143 -10.82 -11.14 19.20
C THR A 143 -11.38 -12.01 18.08
N THR A 144 -11.28 -13.32 18.25
CA THR A 144 -11.72 -14.29 17.25
C THR A 144 -12.48 -15.44 17.91
N SER A 145 -13.35 -16.09 17.14
CA SER A 145 -14.02 -17.32 17.55
C SER A 145 -14.35 -18.17 16.32
N PRO A 146 -14.30 -19.51 16.42
CA PRO A 146 -14.82 -20.42 15.41
C PRO A 146 -16.29 -20.79 15.64
N TRP A 147 -16.95 -20.25 16.69
CA TRP A 147 -18.24 -20.71 17.19
C TRP A 147 -19.40 -19.73 17.00
N TYR A 148 -19.25 -18.73 16.09
CA TYR A 148 -20.37 -17.83 15.85
C TYR A 148 -21.48 -18.56 15.09
N PRO A 149 -22.73 -18.54 15.58
CA PRO A 149 -23.81 -19.33 14.99
C PRO A 149 -24.17 -18.81 13.58
N ASN A 150 -24.46 -19.73 12.67
CA ASN A 150 -24.91 -19.48 11.30
C ASN A 150 -23.97 -18.61 10.46
N ALA A 151 -22.67 -18.59 10.77
CA ALA A 151 -21.65 -17.90 9.98
C ALA A 151 -20.70 -18.91 9.32
N GLU A 152 -20.43 -18.72 8.03
CA GLU A 152 -19.46 -19.53 7.29
C GLU A 152 -18.05 -19.29 7.84
N PRO A 153 -17.26 -20.34 8.14
CA PRO A 153 -15.90 -20.19 8.60
C PRO A 153 -14.99 -19.61 7.51
N PHE A 154 -14.24 -18.58 7.86
CA PHE A 154 -13.14 -18.07 7.05
C PHE A 154 -11.94 -19.02 7.18
N ASP A 155 -11.40 -19.51 6.06
CA ASP A 155 -10.33 -20.51 5.99
C ASP A 155 -10.59 -21.77 6.87
N GLY A 156 -11.85 -22.09 7.14
CA GLY A 156 -12.22 -23.22 7.99
C GLY A 156 -11.84 -23.09 9.47
N ARG A 157 -11.33 -21.94 9.91
CA ARG A 157 -10.75 -21.78 11.26
C ARG A 157 -11.49 -20.79 12.15
N LEU A 158 -11.99 -19.70 11.62
CA LEU A 158 -12.69 -18.67 12.40
C LEU A 158 -13.90 -18.15 11.64
N ASN A 159 -14.94 -17.77 12.35
CA ASN A 159 -16.13 -17.16 11.78
C ASN A 159 -16.61 -15.93 12.56
N TYR A 160 -15.77 -15.46 13.48
CA TYR A 160 -15.92 -14.21 14.20
C TYR A 160 -14.57 -13.51 14.28
N LEU A 161 -14.51 -12.26 13.88
CA LEU A 161 -13.32 -11.42 13.92
C LEU A 161 -13.73 -9.97 14.24
N ARG A 162 -13.15 -9.39 15.28
CA ARG A 162 -13.37 -7.99 15.67
C ARG A 162 -12.04 -7.30 15.97
N ASN A 163 -11.87 -6.05 15.57
CA ASN A 163 -10.77 -5.23 16.06
C ASN A 163 -11.05 -4.84 17.50
N ALA A 164 -10.47 -5.59 18.42
CA ALA A 164 -10.73 -5.51 19.85
C ALA A 164 -10.03 -4.33 20.51
N ALA A 165 -8.75 -4.12 20.16
CA ALA A 165 -7.94 -3.09 20.78
C ALA A 165 -6.92 -2.48 19.81
N LYS A 166 -6.60 -1.22 20.05
CA LYS A 166 -5.40 -0.55 19.56
C LYS A 166 -4.34 -0.65 20.64
N VAL A 167 -3.22 -1.27 20.32
CA VAL A 167 -2.15 -1.53 21.28
C VAL A 167 -1.00 -0.57 21.01
N LEU A 168 -0.64 0.19 22.03
CA LEU A 168 0.43 1.18 21.98
C LEU A 168 1.64 0.65 22.74
N VAL A 169 2.78 0.56 22.09
CA VAL A 169 4.05 0.17 22.72
C VAL A 169 5.04 1.32 22.63
N ASN A 170 5.48 1.84 23.76
CA ASN A 170 6.51 2.87 23.78
C ASN A 170 7.85 2.27 23.33
N ALA A 171 8.43 2.80 22.25
CA ALA A 171 9.65 2.26 21.63
C ALA A 171 10.89 2.40 22.54
N TYR A 172 10.87 3.35 23.46
CA TYR A 172 11.96 3.58 24.42
C TYR A 172 11.85 2.70 25.65
N THR A 173 10.67 2.66 26.30
CA THR A 173 10.49 1.96 27.58
C THR A 173 9.92 0.55 27.45
N GLY A 174 9.32 0.21 26.31
CA GLY A 174 8.59 -1.05 26.10
C GLY A 174 7.28 -1.13 26.86
N GLN A 175 6.77 -0.03 27.42
CA GLN A 175 5.48 0.02 28.08
C GLN A 175 4.38 -0.28 27.06
N VAL A 176 3.47 -1.20 27.39
CA VAL A 176 2.33 -1.60 26.55
C VAL A 176 1.05 -1.07 27.16
N THR A 177 0.21 -0.44 26.34
CA THR A 177 -1.12 0.05 26.72
C THR A 177 -2.14 -0.43 25.70
N TYR A 178 -3.23 -1.02 26.18
CA TYR A 178 -4.33 -1.52 25.35
C TYR A 178 -5.49 -0.54 25.39
N TYR A 179 -5.90 0.00 24.25
CA TYR A 179 -7.06 0.86 24.13
C TYR A 179 -8.19 0.09 23.44
N LEU A 180 -9.32 -0.02 24.12
CA LEU A 180 -10.49 -0.74 23.62
C LEU A 180 -11.04 -0.05 22.35
N ALA A 181 -10.95 -0.74 21.21
CA ALA A 181 -11.39 -0.21 19.92
C ALA A 181 -12.89 -0.41 19.69
N ASP A 182 -13.44 -1.57 20.08
CA ASP A 182 -14.87 -1.86 19.98
C ASP A 182 -15.45 -2.17 21.39
N PRO A 183 -16.13 -1.18 21.99
CA PRO A 183 -16.76 -1.38 23.31
C PRO A 183 -17.94 -2.37 23.28
N ASN A 184 -18.46 -2.72 22.11
CA ASN A 184 -19.60 -3.63 21.96
C ASN A 184 -19.17 -5.09 21.71
N ASP A 185 -17.87 -5.36 21.55
CA ASP A 185 -17.38 -6.73 21.39
C ASP A 185 -17.55 -7.53 22.69
N PRO A 186 -18.37 -8.61 22.69
CA PRO A 186 -18.64 -9.39 23.90
C PRO A 186 -17.40 -10.11 24.44
N ILE A 187 -16.47 -10.52 23.55
CA ILE A 187 -15.26 -11.23 23.95
C ILE A 187 -14.31 -10.27 24.66
N SER A 188 -14.07 -9.09 24.11
CA SER A 188 -13.27 -8.04 24.75
C SER A 188 -13.86 -7.63 26.11
N ASN A 189 -15.19 -7.53 26.20
CA ASN A 189 -15.87 -7.23 27.45
C ASN A 189 -15.72 -8.33 28.49
N ALA A 190 -15.67 -9.59 28.08
CA ALA A 190 -15.37 -10.70 28.98
C ALA A 190 -13.94 -10.61 29.52
N TYR A 191 -12.96 -10.39 28.65
CA TYR A 191 -11.56 -10.23 29.07
C TYR A 191 -11.34 -8.99 29.94
N ARG A 192 -12.05 -7.90 29.69
CA ARG A 192 -12.02 -6.70 30.55
C ARG A 192 -12.49 -6.97 31.97
N ARG A 193 -13.44 -7.89 32.17
CA ARG A 193 -13.90 -8.32 33.49
C ARG A 193 -12.90 -9.26 34.17
N ILE A 194 -12.26 -10.15 33.39
CA ILE A 194 -11.24 -11.09 33.90
C ILE A 194 -9.98 -10.35 34.31
N TYR A 195 -9.56 -9.34 33.51
CA TYR A 195 -8.36 -8.55 33.75
C TYR A 195 -8.70 -7.06 33.92
N PRO A 196 -9.18 -6.65 35.12
CA PRO A 196 -9.51 -5.26 35.38
C PRO A 196 -8.29 -4.35 35.20
N GLY A 197 -8.47 -3.27 34.46
CA GLY A 197 -7.40 -2.30 34.18
C GLY A 197 -6.50 -2.62 33.00
N LEU A 198 -6.63 -3.77 32.36
CA LEU A 198 -5.88 -4.11 31.15
C LEU A 198 -6.25 -3.18 29.98
N PHE A 199 -7.55 -2.98 29.75
CA PHE A 199 -8.05 -2.16 28.67
C PHE A 199 -8.45 -0.77 29.16
N GLN A 200 -7.94 0.25 28.51
CA GLN A 200 -8.36 1.64 28.68
C GLN A 200 -9.37 2.02 27.58
N PRO A 201 -10.25 3.00 27.83
CA PRO A 201 -11.12 3.52 26.76
C PRO A 201 -10.28 4.20 25.69
N LEU A 202 -10.68 4.08 24.40
CA LEU A 202 -9.95 4.70 23.29
C LEU A 202 -9.85 6.23 23.44
N SER A 203 -10.83 6.86 24.08
CA SER A 203 -10.81 8.30 24.39
C SER A 203 -9.68 8.73 25.33
N ALA A 204 -9.08 7.82 26.09
CA ALA A 204 -7.92 8.10 26.94
C ALA A 204 -6.60 8.14 26.17
N MET A 205 -6.59 7.73 24.90
CA MET A 205 -5.40 7.88 24.05
C MET A 205 -5.16 9.35 23.75
N LYS A 206 -3.88 9.77 23.83
CA LYS A 206 -3.48 11.15 23.49
C LYS A 206 -3.99 11.52 22.09
N PRO A 207 -4.56 12.72 21.91
CA PRO A 207 -5.08 13.14 20.59
C PRO A 207 -4.03 13.10 19.48
N GLU A 208 -2.76 13.42 19.82
CA GLU A 208 -1.63 13.39 18.89
C GLU A 208 -1.38 11.99 18.32
N LEU A 209 -1.59 10.95 19.13
CA LEU A 209 -1.44 9.56 18.71
C LEU A 209 -2.71 9.03 18.07
N ARG A 210 -3.89 9.44 18.57
CA ARG A 210 -5.19 8.98 18.08
C ARG A 210 -5.43 9.35 16.62
N ARG A 211 -4.99 10.52 16.16
CA ARG A 211 -5.11 10.95 14.76
C ARG A 211 -4.26 10.12 13.78
N HIS A 212 -3.32 9.31 14.27
CA HIS A 212 -2.53 8.39 13.47
C HIS A 212 -3.11 6.97 13.40
N LEU A 213 -4.27 6.74 14.04
CA LEU A 213 -4.94 5.46 13.92
C LEU A 213 -5.39 5.23 12.48
N ARG A 214 -5.17 4.03 12.00
CA ARG A 214 -5.57 3.62 10.66
C ARG A 214 -6.46 2.37 10.71
N TYR A 215 -7.25 2.16 9.68
CA TYR A 215 -8.08 0.97 9.57
C TYR A 215 -7.18 -0.26 9.40
N PRO A 216 -7.39 -1.35 10.16
CA PRO A 216 -6.47 -2.49 10.16
C PRO A 216 -6.44 -3.21 8.82
N ARG A 217 -5.23 -3.48 8.31
CA ARG A 217 -5.05 -4.10 6.99
C ARG A 217 -5.54 -5.54 6.94
N ASP A 218 -5.21 -6.36 7.94
CA ASP A 218 -5.57 -7.77 7.96
C ASP A 218 -7.09 -7.94 8.12
N LEU A 219 -7.75 -7.12 8.94
CA LEU A 219 -9.21 -7.10 9.02
C LEU A 219 -9.85 -6.72 7.68
N PHE A 220 -9.33 -5.69 7.03
CA PHE A 220 -9.83 -5.25 5.73
C PHE A 220 -9.65 -6.35 4.67
N GLU A 221 -8.51 -7.03 4.67
CA GLU A 221 -8.26 -8.14 3.75
C GLU A 221 -9.29 -9.27 3.94
N VAL A 222 -9.55 -9.70 5.16
CA VAL A 222 -10.59 -10.70 5.46
C VAL A 222 -11.97 -10.22 4.98
N GLN A 223 -12.33 -8.97 5.27
CA GLN A 223 -13.59 -8.39 4.84
C GLN A 223 -13.72 -8.37 3.31
N MET A 224 -12.64 -8.02 2.60
CA MET A 224 -12.67 -7.96 1.13
C MET A 224 -12.75 -9.36 0.50
N ARG A 225 -12.12 -10.38 1.07
CA ARG A 225 -12.27 -11.76 0.61
C ARG A 225 -13.71 -12.27 0.77
N ILE A 226 -14.37 -11.88 1.85
CA ILE A 226 -15.80 -12.19 2.06
C ILE A 226 -16.65 -11.37 1.09
N TYR A 227 -16.44 -10.06 1.01
CA TYR A 227 -17.18 -9.16 0.13
C TYR A 227 -17.04 -9.55 -1.35
N ALA A 228 -15.89 -10.04 -1.77
CA ALA A 228 -15.61 -10.50 -3.13
C ALA A 228 -16.62 -11.57 -3.62
N ARG A 229 -17.29 -12.28 -2.73
CA ARG A 229 -18.35 -13.23 -3.03
C ARG A 229 -19.74 -12.63 -2.73
N TYR A 230 -19.89 -11.95 -1.60
CA TYR A 230 -21.18 -11.50 -1.08
C TYR A 230 -21.65 -10.14 -1.64
N HIS A 231 -20.90 -9.49 -2.53
CA HIS A 231 -21.37 -8.29 -3.23
C HIS A 231 -22.44 -8.61 -4.31
N GLN A 232 -22.58 -9.88 -4.68
CA GLN A 232 -23.56 -10.35 -5.65
C GLN A 232 -24.95 -10.40 -4.99
N THR A 233 -25.90 -9.60 -5.48
CA THR A 233 -27.25 -9.47 -4.93
C THR A 233 -28.27 -10.40 -5.57
N GLU A 234 -27.98 -10.88 -6.79
CA GLU A 234 -28.84 -11.79 -7.54
C GLU A 234 -28.60 -13.25 -7.07
N PRO A 235 -29.61 -13.96 -6.55
CA PRO A 235 -29.43 -15.31 -5.99
C PRO A 235 -28.83 -16.32 -6.98
N ASP A 236 -29.25 -16.30 -8.23
CA ASP A 236 -28.75 -17.22 -9.26
C ASP A 236 -27.27 -16.97 -9.58
N ARG A 237 -26.87 -15.70 -9.68
CA ARG A 237 -25.49 -15.31 -9.92
C ARG A 237 -24.62 -15.64 -8.72
N PHE A 238 -25.12 -15.41 -7.51
CA PHE A 238 -24.44 -15.77 -6.28
C PHE A 238 -24.21 -17.28 -6.19
N PHE A 239 -25.23 -18.07 -6.48
CA PHE A 239 -25.14 -19.53 -6.46
C PHE A 239 -24.14 -20.06 -7.48
N ASN A 240 -24.19 -19.54 -8.72
CA ASN A 240 -23.27 -19.90 -9.82
C ASN A 240 -21.89 -19.25 -9.69
N GLN A 241 -21.69 -18.31 -8.77
CA GLN A 241 -20.45 -17.54 -8.59
C GLN A 241 -19.98 -16.80 -9.86
N GLU A 242 -20.94 -16.28 -10.65
CA GLU A 242 -20.69 -15.70 -11.99
C GLU A 242 -19.89 -14.40 -11.96
N ASP A 243 -19.98 -13.58 -10.89
CA ASP A 243 -19.29 -12.29 -10.75
C ASP A 243 -18.47 -12.28 -9.44
N THR A 244 -17.88 -13.40 -9.08
CA THR A 244 -16.98 -13.48 -7.91
C THR A 244 -15.70 -12.70 -8.20
N TRP A 245 -15.27 -11.91 -7.22
CA TRP A 245 -14.05 -11.11 -7.33
C TRP A 245 -12.88 -11.77 -6.61
N GLN A 246 -11.70 -11.22 -6.87
CA GLN A 246 -10.44 -11.50 -6.17
C GLN A 246 -9.63 -10.21 -6.10
N PHE A 247 -8.61 -10.16 -5.25
CA PHE A 247 -7.62 -9.09 -5.33
C PHE A 247 -6.97 -9.09 -6.71
N ALA A 248 -6.77 -7.89 -7.26
CA ALA A 248 -6.07 -7.75 -8.52
C ALA A 248 -4.66 -8.33 -8.42
N GLN A 249 -4.22 -8.98 -9.48
CA GLN A 249 -2.92 -9.63 -9.53
C GLN A 249 -1.85 -8.74 -10.17
N THR A 250 -0.63 -8.94 -9.76
CA THR A 250 0.59 -8.36 -10.32
C THR A 250 1.67 -9.43 -10.38
N TYR A 251 2.87 -9.07 -10.84
CA TYR A 251 4.01 -9.97 -10.84
C TYR A 251 5.08 -9.49 -9.85
N ARG A 252 5.71 -10.44 -9.16
CA ARG A 252 6.97 -10.26 -8.41
C ARG A 252 8.02 -11.18 -9.03
N GLY A 253 8.91 -10.61 -9.85
CA GLY A 253 9.68 -11.44 -10.77
C GLY A 253 8.72 -12.18 -11.71
N ASP A 254 8.89 -13.49 -11.86
CA ASP A 254 8.05 -14.34 -12.73
C ASP A 254 6.81 -14.94 -12.03
N GLN A 255 6.60 -14.63 -10.75
CA GLN A 255 5.49 -15.19 -9.98
C GLN A 255 4.32 -14.23 -9.90
N ALA A 256 3.12 -14.71 -10.23
CA ALA A 256 1.89 -13.98 -10.01
C ALA A 256 1.65 -13.83 -8.48
N ALA A 257 1.29 -12.64 -8.06
CA ALA A 257 1.00 -12.32 -6.67
C ALA A 257 -0.20 -11.37 -6.58
N GLU A 258 -1.04 -11.56 -5.57
CA GLU A 258 -2.12 -10.62 -5.28
C GLU A 258 -1.55 -9.28 -4.82
N ILE A 259 -2.19 -8.19 -5.22
CA ILE A 259 -1.91 -6.87 -4.65
C ILE A 259 -2.55 -6.82 -3.26
N THR A 260 -1.71 -6.86 -2.23
CA THR A 260 -2.18 -6.65 -0.86
C THR A 260 -2.70 -5.23 -0.69
N PRO A 261 -3.77 -5.00 0.08
CA PRO A 261 -4.27 -3.66 0.37
C PRO A 261 -3.16 -2.73 0.87
N TYR A 262 -3.22 -1.46 0.49
CA TYR A 262 -2.20 -0.47 0.84
C TYR A 262 -2.82 0.88 1.19
N TYR A 263 -2.10 1.61 2.03
CA TYR A 263 -2.52 2.95 2.47
C TYR A 263 -2.08 4.00 1.46
N VAL A 264 -2.97 4.95 1.21
CA VAL A 264 -2.75 6.05 0.27
C VAL A 264 -3.54 7.28 0.70
N THR A 265 -3.02 8.47 0.43
CA THR A 265 -3.74 9.73 0.65
C THR A 265 -4.28 10.23 -0.68
N LEU A 266 -5.60 10.25 -0.80
CA LEU A 266 -6.31 10.66 -2.02
C LEU A 266 -7.55 11.48 -1.69
N ASN A 267 -8.00 12.29 -2.66
CA ASN A 267 -9.27 13.00 -2.63
C ASN A 267 -10.38 12.21 -3.36
N LEU A 268 -10.44 10.91 -3.14
CA LEU A 268 -11.32 9.98 -3.86
C LEU A 268 -12.77 10.01 -3.35
N LEU A 269 -12.95 10.11 -2.03
CA LEU A 269 -14.27 10.12 -1.40
C LEU A 269 -14.89 11.52 -1.36
N ASP A 270 -14.03 12.54 -1.36
CA ASP A 270 -14.41 13.95 -1.36
C ASP A 270 -13.37 14.72 -2.21
N PRO A 271 -13.77 15.25 -3.40
CA PRO A 271 -12.84 15.96 -4.28
C PRO A 271 -12.17 17.19 -3.66
N ALA A 272 -12.79 17.78 -2.63
CA ALA A 272 -12.26 18.96 -1.94
C ALA A 272 -11.24 18.62 -0.84
N ARG A 273 -11.08 17.35 -0.48
CA ARG A 273 -10.31 16.95 0.68
C ARG A 273 -9.47 15.70 0.41
N TYR A 274 -8.19 15.77 0.73
CA TYR A 274 -7.34 14.58 0.79
C TYR A 274 -7.62 13.81 2.07
N GLU A 275 -7.82 12.51 1.94
CA GLU A 275 -8.13 11.60 3.04
C GLU A 275 -7.17 10.42 3.03
N PHE A 276 -6.79 9.94 4.20
CA PHE A 276 -5.98 8.74 4.35
C PHE A 276 -6.86 7.51 4.23
N LEU A 277 -6.59 6.68 3.24
CA LEU A 277 -7.44 5.57 2.82
C LEU A 277 -6.63 4.27 2.77
N LEU A 278 -7.26 3.16 3.11
CA LEU A 278 -6.79 1.82 2.79
C LEU A 278 -7.49 1.33 1.52
N LEU A 279 -6.74 1.02 0.47
CA LEU A 279 -7.25 0.74 -0.87
C LEU A 279 -6.91 -0.68 -1.32
N ALA A 280 -7.89 -1.35 -1.95
CA ALA A 280 -7.74 -2.64 -2.61
C ALA A 280 -8.30 -2.61 -4.03
N PRO A 281 -7.49 -2.82 -5.06
CA PRO A 281 -7.98 -3.06 -6.41
C PRO A 281 -8.52 -4.49 -6.53
N MET A 282 -9.71 -4.63 -7.17
CA MET A 282 -10.42 -5.90 -7.31
C MET A 282 -10.62 -6.24 -8.77
N SER A 283 -10.42 -7.52 -9.10
CA SER A 283 -10.64 -8.11 -10.44
C SER A 283 -11.69 -9.22 -10.37
N PRO A 284 -12.42 -9.52 -11.45
CA PRO A 284 -13.21 -10.73 -11.51
C PRO A 284 -12.31 -11.96 -11.40
N LYS A 285 -12.79 -13.00 -10.74
CA LYS A 285 -12.03 -14.24 -10.55
C LYS A 285 -11.58 -14.83 -11.89
N GLY A 286 -10.28 -15.06 -12.03
CA GLY A 286 -9.67 -15.62 -13.24
C GLY A 286 -9.51 -14.63 -14.40
N LEU A 287 -9.74 -13.32 -14.18
CA LEU A 287 -9.50 -12.27 -15.17
C LEU A 287 -8.49 -11.24 -14.63
N ASP A 288 -7.72 -10.66 -15.55
CA ASP A 288 -6.70 -9.66 -15.24
C ASP A 288 -7.19 -8.21 -15.33
N THR A 289 -8.44 -8.00 -15.77
CA THR A 289 -9.04 -6.66 -15.84
C THR A 289 -9.50 -6.19 -14.47
N LEU A 290 -9.43 -4.89 -14.19
CA LEU A 290 -10.02 -4.33 -12.98
C LEU A 290 -11.55 -4.26 -13.09
N ARG A 291 -12.21 -4.64 -11.99
CA ARG A 291 -13.66 -4.54 -11.84
C ARG A 291 -14.07 -3.40 -10.93
N GLY A 292 -13.24 -3.09 -9.94
CA GLY A 292 -13.51 -2.02 -9.01
C GLY A 292 -12.36 -1.76 -8.07
N LEU A 293 -12.54 -0.72 -7.29
CA LEU A 293 -11.66 -0.35 -6.17
C LEU A 293 -12.50 -0.31 -4.90
N VAL A 294 -11.98 -0.92 -3.83
CA VAL A 294 -12.60 -0.84 -2.52
C VAL A 294 -11.69 -0.05 -1.60
N VAL A 295 -12.25 0.90 -0.88
CA VAL A 295 -11.50 1.75 0.03
C VAL A 295 -12.14 1.78 1.40
N ALA A 296 -11.31 1.80 2.45
CA ALA A 296 -11.73 2.07 3.82
C ALA A 296 -11.12 3.39 4.30
N GLY A 297 -11.94 4.26 4.90
CA GLY A 297 -11.49 5.50 5.50
C GLY A 297 -10.68 5.24 6.77
N CYS A 298 -9.57 5.96 6.94
CA CYS A 298 -8.72 5.90 8.14
C CYS A 298 -8.87 7.14 9.03
N ASP A 299 -9.27 8.28 8.46
CA ASP A 299 -9.38 9.54 9.17
C ASP A 299 -10.58 9.58 10.13
N GLU A 300 -10.46 10.40 11.18
CA GLU A 300 -11.54 10.64 12.14
C GLU A 300 -12.82 11.11 11.43
N GLY A 301 -13.96 10.55 11.81
CA GLY A 301 -15.27 10.80 11.19
C GLY A 301 -15.60 9.93 9.97
N ARG A 302 -14.60 9.31 9.33
CA ARG A 302 -14.79 8.31 8.26
C ARG A 302 -14.13 6.96 8.57
N TYR A 303 -13.56 6.81 9.73
CA TYR A 303 -12.88 5.59 10.16
C TYR A 303 -13.77 4.36 10.02
N GLY A 304 -13.27 3.36 9.28
CA GLY A 304 -13.97 2.10 9.05
C GLY A 304 -15.14 2.19 8.07
N ARG A 305 -15.39 3.34 7.43
CA ARG A 305 -16.36 3.45 6.36
C ARG A 305 -15.77 2.86 5.09
N ILE A 306 -16.36 1.77 4.61
CA ILE A 306 -15.96 1.09 3.38
C ILE A 306 -16.82 1.59 2.23
N SER A 307 -16.18 1.92 1.11
CA SER A 307 -16.83 2.37 -0.14
C SER A 307 -16.27 1.59 -1.31
N THR A 308 -17.15 1.21 -2.25
CA THR A 308 -16.78 0.46 -3.46
C THR A 308 -17.04 1.31 -4.69
N PHE A 309 -16.03 1.45 -5.54
CA PHE A 309 -16.11 2.11 -6.83
C PHE A 309 -16.11 1.05 -7.93
N TYR A 310 -17.21 0.94 -8.65
CA TYR A 310 -17.38 -0.01 -9.76
C TYR A 310 -16.99 0.63 -11.07
N PHE A 311 -16.27 -0.10 -11.91
CA PHE A 311 -16.10 0.29 -13.31
C PHE A 311 -17.30 -0.16 -14.14
N PRO A 312 -17.81 0.69 -15.06
CA PRO A 312 -18.96 0.35 -15.88
C PRO A 312 -18.75 -0.95 -16.66
N LYS A 313 -19.80 -1.78 -16.76
CA LYS A 313 -19.79 -2.96 -17.63
C LYS A 313 -19.59 -2.52 -19.07
N GLY A 314 -18.66 -3.15 -19.78
CA GLY A 314 -18.29 -2.78 -21.15
C GLY A 314 -17.10 -1.83 -21.25
N THR A 315 -16.63 -1.22 -20.15
CA THR A 315 -15.36 -0.50 -20.12
C THR A 315 -14.27 -1.45 -19.67
N GLN A 316 -13.31 -1.71 -20.55
CA GLN A 316 -12.15 -2.51 -20.20
C GLN A 316 -11.15 -1.61 -19.49
N VAL A 317 -10.95 -1.87 -18.19
CA VAL A 317 -9.90 -1.23 -17.38
C VAL A 317 -8.81 -2.26 -17.16
N TYR A 318 -7.62 -2.00 -17.65
CA TYR A 318 -6.50 -2.91 -17.48
C TYR A 318 -6.21 -3.14 -16.00
N GLY A 319 -5.94 -4.40 -15.65
CA GLY A 319 -5.43 -4.71 -14.32
C GLY A 319 -3.90 -4.59 -14.24
N PRO A 320 -3.36 -4.61 -13.04
CA PRO A 320 -1.92 -4.44 -12.84
C PRO A 320 -1.03 -5.47 -13.54
N SER A 321 -1.49 -6.73 -13.69
CA SER A 321 -0.77 -7.75 -14.47
C SER A 321 -0.70 -7.41 -15.96
N GLN A 322 -1.79 -6.84 -16.52
CA GLN A 322 -1.81 -6.39 -17.93
C GLN A 322 -0.90 -5.19 -18.13
N ILE A 323 -0.89 -4.22 -17.19
CA ILE A 323 0.05 -3.10 -17.23
C ILE A 323 1.50 -3.59 -17.11
N HIS A 324 1.76 -4.59 -16.29
CA HIS A 324 3.08 -5.20 -16.18
C HIS A 324 3.55 -5.79 -17.51
N ALA A 325 2.65 -6.47 -18.24
CA ALA A 325 2.93 -6.99 -19.58
C ALA A 325 3.21 -5.86 -20.58
N LEU A 326 2.45 -4.75 -20.54
CA LEU A 326 2.72 -3.58 -21.39
C LEU A 326 4.10 -2.94 -21.11
N ILE A 327 4.50 -2.89 -19.84
CA ILE A 327 5.83 -2.41 -19.45
C ILE A 327 6.92 -3.30 -20.06
N ASP A 328 6.76 -4.63 -20.00
CA ASP A 328 7.74 -5.58 -20.52
C ASP A 328 7.81 -5.59 -22.05
N GLN A 329 6.71 -5.25 -22.72
CA GLN A 329 6.63 -5.14 -24.18
C GLN A 329 7.14 -3.79 -24.72
N ASP A 330 7.26 -2.75 -23.88
CA ASP A 330 7.81 -1.47 -24.31
C ASP A 330 9.30 -1.62 -24.61
N THR A 331 9.69 -1.42 -25.87
CA THR A 331 11.05 -1.65 -26.36
C THR A 331 12.09 -0.77 -25.64
N ARG A 332 11.75 0.47 -25.33
CA ARG A 332 12.67 1.41 -24.66
C ARG A 332 12.92 0.96 -23.21
N ILE A 333 11.86 0.62 -22.50
CA ILE A 333 11.96 0.16 -21.10
C ILE A 333 12.70 -1.16 -21.02
N SER A 334 12.37 -2.11 -21.90
CA SER A 334 13.02 -3.41 -21.96
C SER A 334 14.52 -3.32 -22.26
N GLN A 335 14.92 -2.41 -23.16
CA GLN A 335 16.34 -2.14 -23.45
C GLN A 335 17.08 -1.56 -22.24
N GLU A 336 16.51 -0.56 -21.55
CA GLU A 336 17.11 0.01 -20.34
C GLU A 336 17.24 -1.06 -19.24
N PHE A 337 16.24 -1.89 -19.04
CA PHE A 337 16.31 -2.99 -18.08
C PHE A 337 17.40 -4.00 -18.41
N THR A 338 17.50 -4.39 -19.67
CA THR A 338 18.55 -5.31 -20.12
C THR A 338 19.96 -4.75 -19.87
N LEU A 339 20.17 -3.47 -20.11
CA LEU A 339 21.45 -2.79 -19.86
C LEU A 339 21.80 -2.75 -18.37
N TRP A 340 20.83 -2.54 -17.50
CA TRP A 340 21.08 -2.42 -16.05
C TRP A 340 21.29 -3.79 -15.37
N ASP A 341 20.74 -4.86 -15.91
CA ASP A 341 20.86 -6.21 -15.35
C ASP A 341 22.22 -6.89 -15.73
N GLN A 342 22.97 -6.30 -16.66
CA GLN A 342 24.20 -6.93 -17.18
C GLN A 342 25.48 -6.66 -16.37
N VAL A 343 25.55 -5.66 -15.48
CA VAL A 343 26.83 -5.18 -14.92
C VAL A 343 26.81 -5.14 -13.39
N GLY A 344 26.62 -6.30 -12.74
CA GLY A 344 26.76 -6.39 -11.28
C GLY A 344 25.68 -5.62 -10.50
N SER A 345 24.58 -5.28 -11.14
CA SER A 345 23.37 -4.70 -10.57
C SER A 345 22.16 -5.55 -10.91
N ALA A 346 21.14 -5.46 -10.09
CA ALA A 346 19.85 -6.13 -10.27
C ALA A 346 18.74 -5.11 -10.21
N ILE A 347 17.76 -5.26 -11.10
CA ILE A 347 16.56 -4.41 -11.10
C ILE A 347 15.59 -4.96 -10.08
N GLU A 348 15.10 -4.08 -9.21
CA GLU A 348 14.01 -4.38 -8.30
C GLU A 348 12.83 -3.45 -8.62
N ARG A 349 11.75 -4.02 -9.17
CA ARG A 349 10.52 -3.28 -9.40
C ARG A 349 9.76 -3.17 -8.09
N GLY A 350 9.46 -1.94 -7.68
CA GLY A 350 8.65 -1.69 -6.51
C GLY A 350 7.18 -2.06 -6.74
N ARG A 351 6.38 -1.88 -5.69
CA ARG A 351 4.94 -2.15 -5.76
C ARG A 351 4.29 -1.24 -6.81
N MET A 352 3.48 -1.82 -7.68
CA MET A 352 2.60 -1.07 -8.56
C MET A 352 1.45 -0.49 -7.75
N LEU A 353 1.29 0.83 -7.79
CA LEU A 353 0.21 1.56 -7.16
C LEU A 353 -0.86 1.89 -8.19
N VAL A 354 -2.12 1.69 -7.81
CA VAL A 354 -3.29 1.96 -8.65
C VAL A 354 -3.96 3.23 -8.12
N PHE A 355 -3.94 4.29 -8.89
CA PHE A 355 -4.50 5.59 -8.53
C PHE A 355 -5.73 5.90 -9.37
N PRO A 356 -6.93 5.92 -8.78
CA PRO A 356 -8.11 6.43 -9.47
C PRO A 356 -8.01 7.94 -9.64
N THR A 357 -8.25 8.41 -10.85
CA THR A 357 -8.37 9.83 -11.21
C THR A 357 -9.72 10.07 -11.87
N ALA A 358 -10.08 11.35 -12.14
CA ALA A 358 -11.35 11.68 -12.76
C ALA A 358 -11.53 10.98 -14.12
N GLY A 359 -12.23 9.83 -14.11
CA GLY A 359 -12.61 9.05 -15.29
C GLY A 359 -11.56 8.05 -15.81
N THR A 360 -10.43 7.86 -15.13
CA THR A 360 -9.39 6.91 -15.54
C THR A 360 -8.60 6.35 -14.36
N ILE A 361 -7.75 5.36 -14.63
CA ILE A 361 -6.82 4.78 -13.66
C ILE A 361 -5.40 5.08 -14.10
N LEU A 362 -4.61 5.58 -13.19
CA LEU A 362 -3.17 5.73 -13.31
C LEU A 362 -2.48 4.59 -12.55
N TYR A 363 -1.41 4.06 -13.14
CA TYR A 363 -0.53 3.07 -12.53
C TYR A 363 0.84 3.70 -12.36
N ILE A 364 1.40 3.59 -11.16
CA ILE A 364 2.71 4.13 -10.83
C ILE A 364 3.56 3.01 -10.26
N GLN A 365 4.72 2.76 -10.85
CA GLN A 365 5.65 1.74 -10.37
C GLN A 365 7.06 2.31 -10.28
N PRO A 366 7.66 2.38 -9.07
CA PRO A 366 9.06 2.76 -8.92
C PRO A 366 9.98 1.61 -9.34
N VAL A 367 11.11 1.96 -9.94
CA VAL A 367 12.16 1.04 -10.37
C VAL A 367 13.44 1.34 -9.62
N TYR A 368 13.91 0.38 -8.87
CA TYR A 368 15.13 0.46 -8.08
C TYR A 368 16.27 -0.32 -8.73
N LEU A 369 17.46 0.20 -8.59
CA LEU A 369 18.69 -0.49 -8.94
C LEU A 369 19.42 -0.89 -7.66
N LYS A 370 19.80 -2.16 -7.57
CA LYS A 370 20.46 -2.73 -6.41
C LYS A 370 21.80 -3.33 -6.82
N SER A 371 22.87 -2.92 -6.16
CA SER A 371 24.18 -3.55 -6.38
C SER A 371 24.17 -5.00 -5.89
N THR A 372 24.71 -5.92 -6.70
CA THR A 372 24.86 -7.33 -6.34
C THR A 372 26.14 -7.61 -5.55
N THR A 373 27.10 -6.66 -5.51
CA THR A 373 28.47 -6.94 -5.03
C THR A 373 28.78 -6.48 -3.60
N ARG A 374 28.45 -5.27 -3.17
CA ARG A 374 28.92 -4.74 -1.86
C ARG A 374 27.85 -4.14 -0.97
N LEU A 375 27.18 -3.11 -1.41
CA LEU A 375 26.11 -2.43 -0.66
C LEU A 375 24.78 -2.73 -1.35
N LYS A 376 23.99 -3.60 -0.76
CA LYS A 376 22.67 -3.99 -1.29
C LYS A 376 21.59 -2.96 -0.96
N ILE A 377 21.92 -1.66 -1.10
CA ILE A 377 20.96 -0.59 -0.88
C ILE A 377 20.27 -0.30 -2.22
N PRO A 378 18.94 -0.51 -2.32
CA PRO A 378 18.20 -0.15 -3.53
C PRO A 378 18.19 1.36 -3.72
N GLU A 379 18.53 1.82 -4.91
CA GLU A 379 18.46 3.22 -5.32
C GLU A 379 17.33 3.41 -6.33
N LEU A 380 16.43 4.38 -6.10
CA LEU A 380 15.38 4.70 -7.07
C LEU A 380 16.01 5.30 -8.32
N LYS A 381 15.87 4.62 -9.45
CA LYS A 381 16.44 5.09 -10.73
C LYS A 381 15.38 5.67 -11.66
N ARG A 382 14.20 5.08 -11.68
CA ARG A 382 13.10 5.49 -12.57
C ARG A 382 11.76 5.32 -11.90
N ILE A 383 10.80 6.02 -12.45
CA ILE A 383 9.38 5.83 -12.13
C ILE A 383 8.66 5.54 -13.45
N ILE A 384 7.89 4.46 -13.45
CA ILE A 384 7.00 4.11 -14.54
C ILE A 384 5.62 4.66 -14.22
N VAL A 385 5.04 5.39 -15.18
CA VAL A 385 3.67 5.89 -15.11
C VAL A 385 2.90 5.35 -16.31
N SER A 386 1.71 4.82 -16.09
CA SER A 386 0.88 4.25 -17.15
C SER A 386 -0.58 4.66 -17.02
N GLN A 387 -1.22 4.87 -18.18
CA GLN A 387 -2.65 5.12 -18.32
C GLN A 387 -3.17 4.47 -19.60
N GLY A 388 -4.09 3.51 -19.47
CA GLY A 388 -4.55 2.72 -20.63
C GLY A 388 -3.38 2.01 -21.30
N ASP A 389 -3.26 2.15 -22.62
CA ASP A 389 -2.20 1.53 -23.42
C ASP A 389 -0.85 2.28 -23.37
N TYR A 390 -0.78 3.41 -22.66
CA TYR A 390 0.41 4.25 -22.64
C TYR A 390 1.22 3.95 -21.38
N VAL A 391 2.48 3.60 -21.62
CA VAL A 391 3.48 3.38 -20.58
C VAL A 391 4.65 4.31 -20.83
N VAL A 392 5.08 5.03 -19.81
CA VAL A 392 6.27 5.89 -19.84
C VAL A 392 7.15 5.60 -18.65
N MET A 393 8.46 5.70 -18.82
CA MET A 393 9.44 5.59 -17.76
C MET A 393 10.32 6.84 -17.77
N ASP A 394 10.45 7.46 -16.59
CA ASP A 394 11.22 8.70 -16.45
C ASP A 394 11.97 8.75 -15.12
N THR A 395 12.83 9.78 -14.93
CA THR A 395 13.69 9.93 -13.75
C THR A 395 12.91 10.22 -12.48
N ASN A 396 11.80 10.96 -12.59
CA ASN A 396 10.94 11.32 -11.46
C ASN A 396 9.47 11.36 -11.88
N LEU A 397 8.58 11.54 -10.92
CA LEU A 397 7.14 11.49 -11.13
C LEU A 397 6.63 12.64 -12.01
N GLU A 398 7.18 13.84 -11.85
CA GLU A 398 6.76 15.01 -12.62
C GLU A 398 7.12 14.87 -14.10
N ALA A 399 8.36 14.46 -14.41
CA ALA A 399 8.79 14.16 -15.76
C ALA A 399 7.96 13.03 -16.39
N GLY A 400 7.67 11.97 -15.62
CA GLY A 400 6.82 10.88 -16.07
C GLY A 400 5.41 11.34 -16.44
N PHE A 401 4.79 12.20 -15.63
CA PHE A 401 3.48 12.78 -15.95
C PHE A 401 3.53 13.69 -17.17
N ALA A 402 4.54 14.55 -17.30
CA ALA A 402 4.69 15.42 -18.46
C ALA A 402 4.80 14.60 -19.76
N THR A 403 5.67 13.59 -19.77
CA THR A 403 5.85 12.68 -20.93
C THR A 403 4.56 11.91 -21.24
N LEU A 404 3.84 11.45 -20.23
CA LEU A 404 2.57 10.77 -20.43
C LEU A 404 1.51 11.70 -21.04
N GLN A 405 1.39 12.92 -20.54
CA GLN A 405 0.46 13.93 -21.08
C GLN A 405 0.76 14.26 -22.54
N GLU A 406 2.02 14.42 -22.91
CA GLU A 406 2.42 14.63 -24.30
C GLU A 406 1.99 13.48 -25.21
N ARG A 407 2.22 12.21 -24.80
CA ARG A 407 1.80 11.04 -25.57
C ARG A 407 0.30 10.98 -25.73
N LEU A 408 -0.46 11.23 -24.67
CA LEU A 408 -1.92 11.26 -24.71
C LEU A 408 -2.46 12.38 -25.63
N GLN A 409 -1.85 13.57 -25.59
CA GLN A 409 -2.22 14.69 -26.46
C GLN A 409 -1.91 14.39 -27.94
N GLN A 410 -0.74 13.83 -28.24
CA GLN A 410 -0.37 13.41 -29.59
C GLN A 410 -1.37 12.38 -30.14
N HIS A 411 -1.80 11.43 -29.32
CA HIS A 411 -2.80 10.46 -29.72
C HIS A 411 -4.16 11.11 -30.02
N ARG A 412 -4.63 12.00 -29.15
CA ARG A 412 -5.86 12.78 -29.37
C ARG A 412 -5.82 13.54 -30.67
N ASN A 413 -4.73 14.27 -30.92
CA ASN A 413 -4.56 15.03 -32.17
C ASN A 413 -4.57 14.14 -33.43
N ARG A 414 -4.00 12.91 -33.34
CA ARG A 414 -4.07 11.94 -34.44
C ARG A 414 -5.49 11.47 -34.71
N LEU A 415 -6.28 11.19 -33.67
CA LEU A 415 -7.67 10.78 -33.79
C LEU A 415 -8.56 11.90 -34.35
N GLU A 416 -8.32 13.15 -33.94
CA GLU A 416 -9.04 14.32 -34.46
C GLU A 416 -8.66 14.59 -35.91
N GLY A 417 -7.38 14.50 -36.27
CA GLY A 417 -6.92 14.60 -37.66
C GLY A 417 -7.46 13.51 -38.59
N ALA A 418 -7.61 12.28 -38.06
CA ALA A 418 -8.21 11.18 -38.82
C ALA A 418 -9.74 11.28 -38.99
N ARG A 419 -10.40 12.10 -38.17
CA ARG A 419 -11.85 12.40 -38.27
C ARG A 419 -12.19 13.55 -39.21
N GLN A 420 -11.19 14.35 -39.62
CA GLN A 420 -11.40 15.33 -40.69
C GLN A 420 -11.54 14.58 -42.03
N PRO A 421 -12.68 14.64 -42.74
CA PRO A 421 -12.79 14.05 -44.04
C PRO A 421 -11.72 14.71 -44.94
N ALA A 422 -10.96 13.89 -45.63
CA ALA A 422 -10.05 14.36 -46.67
C ALA A 422 -10.83 15.36 -47.55
N ALA A 423 -10.31 16.59 -47.65
CA ALA A 423 -10.86 17.59 -48.54
C ALA A 423 -10.90 16.95 -49.92
N ILE A 424 -12.11 16.71 -50.42
CA ILE A 424 -12.31 16.25 -51.82
C ILE A 424 -11.71 17.38 -52.68
N GLU A 425 -10.54 17.14 -53.25
CA GLU A 425 -10.02 17.98 -54.29
C GLU A 425 -11.08 18.03 -55.40
N GLN A 426 -11.70 19.21 -55.55
CA GLN A 426 -12.55 19.43 -56.67
C GLN A 426 -11.69 19.35 -57.95
N PRO A 427 -12.04 18.52 -58.93
CA PRO A 427 -11.29 18.47 -60.17
C PRO A 427 -11.34 19.84 -60.85
N GLU A 428 -10.18 20.36 -61.26
CA GLU A 428 -10.06 21.58 -62.03
C GLU A 428 -10.97 21.54 -63.29
N PRO A 429 -11.65 22.64 -63.61
CA PRO A 429 -12.46 22.67 -64.83
C PRO A 429 -11.56 22.58 -66.08
N VAL A 430 -11.68 21.49 -66.81
CA VAL A 430 -11.04 21.34 -68.13
C VAL A 430 -11.72 22.29 -69.10
N ASN A 431 -11.00 23.40 -69.45
CA ASN A 431 -11.32 24.24 -70.57
C ASN A 431 -10.95 23.48 -71.86
N GLY A 432 -11.93 23.13 -72.69
CA GLY A 432 -11.64 22.51 -73.97
C GLY A 432 -12.86 22.32 -74.86
N ALA A 433 -13.14 23.27 -75.73
CA ALA A 433 -13.72 23.18 -77.07
C ALA A 433 -14.86 22.21 -77.36
N ALA A 434 -15.98 22.74 -77.73
CA ALA A 434 -17.06 22.05 -78.45
C ALA A 434 -16.64 21.46 -79.80
N PRO A 435 -17.19 20.35 -80.21
CA PRO A 435 -17.74 20.26 -81.57
C PRO A 435 -19.17 19.69 -81.63
N GLU A 436 -19.92 20.34 -82.48
CA GLU A 436 -21.00 20.01 -83.40
C GLU A 436 -21.85 18.73 -83.23
N ARG A 437 -23.13 18.99 -83.31
CA ARG A 437 -24.23 17.99 -83.47
C ARG A 437 -24.20 17.37 -84.83
N PRO A 438 -24.76 16.17 -84.99
CA PRO A 438 -25.80 15.95 -85.99
C PRO A 438 -27.11 15.31 -85.46
N ARG A 439 -28.16 15.67 -86.19
CA ARG A 439 -29.57 15.33 -86.03
C ARG A 439 -29.85 13.85 -86.38
N GLY A 440 -30.86 13.28 -85.77
CA GLY A 440 -31.49 12.05 -86.29
C GLY A 440 -32.58 11.56 -85.31
N LYS A 441 -33.81 11.59 -85.84
CA LYS A 441 -35.10 11.22 -85.26
C LYS A 441 -35.36 9.69 -85.36
N PRO A 442 -36.57 9.18 -85.03
CA PRO A 442 -37.13 8.83 -83.70
C PRO A 442 -37.72 7.40 -83.74
N ALA A 443 -38.53 7.11 -82.74
CA ALA A 443 -39.50 5.97 -82.59
C ALA A 443 -38.95 4.74 -81.86
N GLY A 444 -39.64 4.11 -80.97
CA GLY A 444 -41.03 3.97 -80.66
C GLY A 444 -41.18 3.04 -79.42
N THR A 445 -42.21 3.33 -78.72
CA THR A 445 -43.23 2.47 -78.14
C THR A 445 -42.90 1.18 -77.39
N GLY A 446 -43.55 1.06 -76.24
CA GLY A 446 -44.13 -0.15 -75.70
C GLY A 446 -43.73 -0.44 -74.24
N LEU A 447 -44.51 -0.05 -73.28
CA LEU A 447 -45.65 -0.74 -72.61
C LEU A 447 -45.27 -1.78 -71.56
N GLU A 448 -45.76 -1.47 -70.38
CA GLU A 448 -46.36 -2.39 -69.38
C GLU A 448 -45.43 -3.32 -68.64
N GLY A 449 -45.53 -3.53 -67.39
CA GLY A 449 -46.56 -3.39 -66.38
C GLY A 449 -46.22 -4.30 -65.19
N GLY A 450 -46.85 -4.02 -64.14
CA GLY A 450 -47.13 -4.96 -63.05
C GLY A 450 -46.19 -5.06 -61.91
N ALA A 451 -46.42 -4.41 -60.81
CA ALA A 451 -47.39 -4.70 -59.77
C ALA A 451 -46.94 -5.84 -58.83
N ALA A 452 -46.81 -5.43 -57.59
CA ALA A 452 -47.41 -5.99 -56.40
C ALA A 452 -46.59 -6.85 -55.44
N ALA A 453 -46.58 -6.34 -54.24
CA ALA A 453 -46.90 -6.97 -52.97
C ALA A 453 -45.81 -7.75 -52.18
N GLY A 454 -45.54 -7.19 -51.03
CA GLY A 454 -45.05 -7.90 -49.88
C GLY A 454 -45.99 -8.97 -49.29
N PRO A 455 -46.04 -9.32 -48.02
CA PRO A 455 -45.10 -9.06 -46.87
C PRO A 455 -44.82 -10.35 -46.07
N ASN A 456 -44.20 -10.15 -44.83
CA ASN A 456 -44.21 -11.02 -43.64
C ASN A 456 -43.22 -12.20 -43.58
N GLN A 457 -42.31 -12.26 -42.68
CA GLN A 457 -42.35 -12.50 -41.21
C GLN A 457 -41.01 -12.17 -40.62
#